data_fd70d6353a1cabcc6ceb8906bc5da0ce
#
_entry.id   fd70d6353a1cabcc6ceb8906bc5da0ce
#
_cell.length_a   1.000
_cell.length_b   1.000
_cell.length_c   1.000
_cell.angle_alpha   90.00
_cell.angle_beta   90.00
_cell.angle_gamma   90.00
#
_symmetry.space_group_name_H-M   'P 1'
#
loop_
_entity.id
_entity.type
_entity.pdbx_description
1 polymer ?
#
loop_
_entity_poly.entity_id
_entity_poly.type
_entity_poly.pdbx_seq_one_letter_code
_entity_poly.pdbx_strand_id
1 'polypeptide(L)'
;MPKARFVNLYGPTEATGMCCYFEVDREFELDEVVPIGRPFHNTEILLLDENNKLVEDGNVGEICVRGTSLTLGYYNNFEKTSEVFVQNPLNSRYPELI
;
A
#
# COMPACT_ATOMS: atom_id res chain seq x y z
N MET A 1 -16.49 20.78 13.22
CA MET A 1 -17.51 20.01 13.97
C MET A 1 -16.80 19.24 15.09
N PRO A 2 -17.07 19.55 16.35
CA PRO A 2 -16.27 19.02 17.47
C PRO A 2 -16.40 17.50 17.70
N LYS A 3 -17.38 16.84 17.08
CA LYS A 3 -17.58 15.38 17.19
C LYS A 3 -17.26 14.63 15.90
N ALA A 4 -16.80 15.30 14.84
CA ALA A 4 -16.42 14.64 13.59
C ALA A 4 -15.03 14.00 13.75
N ARG A 5 -14.89 12.80 13.21
CA ARG A 5 -13.60 12.15 13.02
C ARG A 5 -13.15 12.35 11.58
N PHE A 6 -11.91 12.77 11.40
CA PHE A 6 -11.32 12.96 10.09
C PHE A 6 -10.33 11.82 9.84
N VAL A 7 -10.46 11.17 8.69
CA VAL A 7 -9.62 10.03 8.34
C VAL A 7 -9.06 10.27 6.93
N ASN A 8 -7.73 10.22 6.80
CA ASN A 8 -7.08 10.21 5.51
C ASN A 8 -7.01 8.77 5.00
N LEU A 9 -7.44 8.54 3.77
CA LEU A 9 -7.47 7.22 3.16
C LEU A 9 -6.51 7.16 1.99
N TYR A 10 -5.84 6.03 1.85
CA TYR A 10 -4.99 5.73 0.71
C TYR A 10 -5.35 4.39 0.11
N GLY A 11 -5.37 4.32 -1.21
CA GLY A 11 -5.58 3.07 -1.93
C GLY A 11 -5.31 3.24 -3.41
N PRO A 12 -4.35 2.49 -3.96
CA PRO A 12 -4.15 2.44 -5.40
C PRO A 12 -5.26 1.61 -6.07
N THR A 13 -5.47 1.83 -7.36
CA THR A 13 -6.46 1.10 -8.15
C THR A 13 -6.21 -0.42 -8.10
N GLU A 14 -4.96 -0.82 -8.09
CA GLU A 14 -4.49 -2.20 -8.03
C GLU A 14 -4.92 -2.94 -6.77
N ALA A 15 -5.23 -2.22 -5.69
CA ALA A 15 -5.69 -2.76 -4.40
C ALA A 15 -7.18 -2.55 -4.15
N THR A 16 -8.00 -2.43 -5.17
CA THR A 16 -9.46 -2.34 -5.10
C THR A 16 -9.96 -1.32 -4.06
N GLY A 17 -9.60 -0.06 -4.24
CA GLY A 17 -10.01 1.02 -3.35
C GLY A 17 -8.98 1.32 -2.27
N MET A 18 -9.40 1.28 -1.01
CA MET A 18 -8.55 1.73 0.10
C MET A 18 -7.79 0.59 0.75
N CYS A 19 -6.50 0.79 0.96
CA CYS A 19 -5.66 -0.20 1.67
C CYS A 19 -5.03 0.33 2.95
N CYS A 20 -4.96 1.64 3.13
CA CYS A 20 -4.42 2.27 4.32
C CYS A 20 -5.32 3.39 4.83
N TYR A 21 -5.18 3.71 6.11
CA TYR A 21 -5.90 4.81 6.74
C TYR A 21 -5.04 5.48 7.83
N PHE A 22 -5.29 6.76 8.02
CA PHE A 22 -4.70 7.56 9.10
C PHE A 22 -5.78 8.41 9.76
N GLU A 23 -6.01 8.23 11.04
CA GLU A 23 -6.91 9.11 11.81
C GLU A 23 -6.19 10.43 12.11
N VAL A 24 -6.79 11.52 11.64
CA VAL A 24 -6.24 12.87 11.86
C VAL A 24 -6.58 13.29 13.26
N ASP A 25 -5.58 13.33 14.13
CA ASP A 25 -5.69 13.59 15.57
C ASP A 25 -5.16 14.97 15.99
N ARG A 26 -4.64 15.73 15.02
CA ARG A 26 -4.12 17.09 15.21
C ARG A 26 -4.31 17.95 13.98
N GLU A 27 -4.09 19.22 14.10
CA GLU A 27 -3.98 20.13 12.96
C GLU A 27 -2.65 19.92 12.23
N PHE A 28 -2.71 19.99 10.89
CA PHE A 28 -1.55 19.95 10.02
C PHE A 28 -1.34 21.34 9.41
N GLU A 29 -0.07 21.76 9.30
CA GLU A 29 0.28 22.97 8.58
C GLU A 29 0.07 22.77 7.05
N LEU A 30 -0.03 23.88 6.31
CA LEU A 30 -0.33 23.82 4.86
C LEU A 30 0.75 23.09 4.05
N ASP A 31 1.97 23.06 4.54
CA ASP A 31 3.13 22.42 3.92
C ASP A 31 3.43 21.02 4.49
N GLU A 32 2.70 20.58 5.50
CA GLU A 32 2.83 19.23 6.06
C GLU A 32 2.09 18.21 5.20
N VAL A 33 2.71 17.05 5.01
CA VAL A 33 2.08 15.91 4.34
C VAL A 33 1.37 15.04 5.37
N VAL A 34 0.07 14.82 5.16
CA VAL A 34 -0.70 13.90 6.00
C VAL A 34 -0.28 12.47 5.70
N PRO A 35 0.10 11.65 6.69
CA PRO A 35 0.49 10.28 6.45
C PRO A 35 -0.63 9.44 5.82
N ILE A 36 -0.27 8.42 5.06
CA ILE A 36 -1.22 7.40 4.58
C ILE A 36 -1.62 6.42 5.70
N GLY A 37 -0.85 6.39 6.78
CA GLY A 37 -1.16 5.65 8.00
C GLY A 37 -0.79 4.18 7.95
N ARG A 38 -1.69 3.35 8.42
CA ARG A 38 -1.52 1.90 8.58
C ARG A 38 -2.48 1.12 7.71
N PRO A 39 -2.16 -0.14 7.37
CA PRO A 39 -3.04 -0.97 6.55
C PRO A 39 -4.33 -1.36 7.30
N PHE A 40 -5.38 -1.61 6.51
CA PHE A 40 -6.60 -2.24 7.00
C PHE A 40 -6.38 -3.71 7.38
N HIS A 41 -7.36 -4.30 8.06
CA HIS A 41 -7.39 -5.74 8.31
C HIS A 41 -7.29 -6.54 7.00
N ASN A 42 -6.60 -7.66 7.03
CA ASN A 42 -6.34 -8.55 5.89
C ASN A 42 -5.52 -7.89 4.77
N THR A 43 -4.83 -6.81 5.08
CA THR A 43 -3.93 -6.10 4.17
C THR A 43 -2.61 -5.87 4.87
N GLU A 44 -1.52 -6.10 4.17
CA GLU A 44 -0.18 -5.80 4.66
C GLU A 44 0.55 -4.96 3.63
N ILE A 45 1.33 -4.01 4.11
CA ILE A 45 2.18 -3.16 3.28
C ILE A 45 3.62 -3.59 3.50
N LEU A 46 4.30 -3.83 2.39
CA LEU A 46 5.74 -4.04 2.35
C LEU A 46 6.39 -2.85 1.67
N LEU A 47 7.45 -2.32 2.24
CA LEU A 47 8.29 -1.32 1.59
C LEU A 47 9.57 -2.00 1.12
N LEU A 48 9.74 -2.09 -0.19
CA LEU A 48 10.87 -2.78 -0.81
C LEU A 48 11.82 -1.78 -1.46
N ASP A 49 13.11 -2.06 -1.37
CA ASP A 49 14.14 -1.33 -2.09
C ASP A 49 14.30 -1.87 -3.53
N GLU A 50 15.21 -1.27 -4.29
CA GLU A 50 15.54 -1.68 -5.66
C GLU A 50 16.08 -3.12 -5.78
N ASN A 51 16.50 -3.72 -4.66
CA ASN A 51 17.01 -5.10 -4.58
C ASN A 51 15.93 -6.07 -4.05
N ASN A 52 14.68 -5.64 -3.98
CA ASN A 52 13.56 -6.43 -3.44
C ASN A 52 13.73 -6.85 -1.97
N LYS A 53 14.39 -6.02 -1.19
CA LYS A 53 14.56 -6.21 0.25
C LYS A 53 13.73 -5.19 1.02
N LEU A 54 13.30 -5.57 2.22
CA LEU A 54 12.63 -4.62 3.11
C LEU A 54 13.56 -3.46 3.44
N VAL A 55 13.04 -2.24 3.27
CA VAL A 55 13.77 -1.04 3.68
C VAL A 55 13.77 -0.92 5.20
N GLU A 56 14.84 -0.33 5.73
CA GLU A 56 14.90 0.04 7.14
C GLU A 56 14.03 1.26 7.43
N ASP A 57 13.59 1.40 8.68
CA ASP A 57 12.78 2.52 9.13
C ASP A 57 13.45 3.87 8.81
N GLY A 58 12.64 4.79 8.28
CA GLY A 58 13.11 6.10 7.87
C GLY A 58 13.61 6.18 6.43
N ASN A 59 13.76 5.07 5.74
CA ASN A 59 14.16 5.02 4.33
C ASN A 59 12.95 4.96 3.39
N VAL A 60 13.16 5.39 2.16
CA VAL A 60 12.15 5.35 1.10
C VAL A 60 12.18 3.99 0.40
N GLY A 61 11.00 3.44 0.12
CA GLY A 61 10.84 2.21 -0.63
C GLY A 61 9.59 2.23 -1.48
N GLU A 62 9.47 1.25 -2.38
CA GLU A 62 8.27 1.02 -3.16
C GLU A 62 7.20 0.38 -2.27
N ILE A 63 5.98 0.94 -2.35
CA ILE A 63 4.83 0.40 -1.63
C ILE A 63 4.32 -0.84 -2.36
N CYS A 64 4.45 -2.00 -1.72
CA CYS A 64 3.90 -3.25 -2.21
C CYS A 64 2.79 -3.71 -1.28
N VAL A 65 1.65 -4.05 -1.87
CA VAL A 65 0.44 -4.45 -1.11
C VAL A 65 0.22 -5.94 -1.26
N ARG A 66 0.05 -6.63 -0.13
CA ARG A 66 -0.41 -8.02 -0.13
C ARG A 66 -1.71 -8.14 0.67
N GLY A 67 -2.58 -9.04 0.23
CA GLY A 67 -3.84 -9.30 0.92
C GLY A 67 -5.01 -9.48 -0.02
N THR A 68 -6.19 -9.56 0.56
CA THR A 68 -7.44 -9.91 -0.15
C THR A 68 -7.98 -8.79 -1.04
N SER A 69 -7.49 -7.57 -0.89
CA SER A 69 -7.91 -6.42 -1.71
C SER A 69 -7.19 -6.31 -3.06
N LEU A 70 -6.12 -7.08 -3.26
CA LEU A 70 -5.35 -7.03 -4.50
C LEU A 70 -6.20 -7.50 -5.68
N THR A 71 -6.20 -6.73 -6.79
CA THR A 71 -6.91 -7.10 -8.02
C THR A 71 -6.15 -8.17 -8.78
N LEU A 72 -6.77 -8.70 -9.84
CA LEU A 72 -6.14 -9.71 -10.70
C LEU A 72 -5.21 -9.12 -11.76
N GLY A 73 -5.15 -7.80 -11.87
CA GLY A 73 -4.33 -7.11 -12.84
C GLY A 73 -5.09 -6.05 -13.62
N TYR A 74 -4.46 -5.56 -14.68
CA TYR A 74 -5.04 -4.57 -15.57
C TYR A 74 -5.87 -5.23 -16.68
N TYR A 75 -7.03 -4.66 -16.96
CA TYR A 75 -7.92 -5.17 -17.99
C TYR A 75 -7.23 -5.18 -19.37
N ASN A 76 -7.22 -6.36 -19.99
CA ASN A 76 -6.67 -6.59 -21.32
C ASN A 76 -5.24 -6.06 -21.53
N ASN A 77 -4.42 -6.07 -20.46
CA ASN A 77 -3.03 -5.63 -20.51
C ASN A 77 -2.13 -6.57 -19.69
N PHE A 78 -1.79 -7.71 -20.27
CA PHE A 78 -0.97 -8.72 -19.62
C PHE A 78 0.47 -8.28 -19.39
N GLU A 79 1.03 -7.49 -20.31
CA GLU A 79 2.39 -6.97 -20.19
C GLU A 79 2.53 -6.10 -18.95
N LYS A 80 1.68 -5.08 -18.81
CA LYS A 80 1.67 -4.18 -17.65
C LYS A 80 1.34 -4.92 -16.35
N THR A 81 0.41 -5.86 -16.41
CA THR A 81 0.06 -6.69 -15.26
C THR A 81 1.27 -7.48 -14.76
N SER A 82 2.05 -8.10 -15.66
CA SER A 82 3.25 -8.85 -15.30
C SER A 82 4.37 -8.00 -14.71
N GLU A 83 4.45 -6.74 -15.10
CA GLU A 83 5.43 -5.80 -14.56
C GLU A 83 5.10 -5.36 -13.12
N VAL A 84 3.82 -5.17 -12.81
CA VAL A 84 3.36 -4.57 -11.55
C VAL A 84 2.96 -5.62 -10.52
N PHE A 85 2.20 -6.65 -10.94
CA PHE A 85 1.77 -7.75 -10.08
C PHE A 85 2.81 -8.87 -10.14
N VAL A 86 3.70 -8.88 -9.17
CA VAL A 86 4.85 -9.79 -9.15
C VAL A 86 4.75 -10.79 -8.00
N GLN A 87 5.49 -11.89 -8.13
CA GLN A 87 5.65 -12.80 -7.01
C GLN A 87 6.31 -12.07 -5.83
N ASN A 88 5.75 -12.22 -4.64
CA ASN A 88 6.36 -11.66 -3.43
C ASN A 88 7.81 -12.17 -3.26
N PRO A 89 8.82 -11.30 -3.40
CA PRO A 89 10.22 -11.73 -3.34
C PRO A 89 10.65 -12.23 -1.96
N LEU A 90 9.87 -11.92 -0.92
CA LEU A 90 10.13 -12.38 0.45
C LEU A 90 9.49 -13.73 0.75
N ASN A 91 8.66 -14.26 -0.16
CA ASN A 91 7.97 -15.54 -0.01
C ASN A 91 8.40 -16.53 -1.09
N SER A 92 9.12 -17.57 -0.70
CA SER A 92 9.55 -18.64 -1.60
C SER A 92 8.77 -19.95 -1.43
N ARG A 93 7.77 -19.98 -0.55
CA ARG A 93 7.09 -21.23 -0.17
C ARG A 93 5.87 -21.53 -1.03
N TYR A 94 5.15 -20.51 -1.48
CA TYR A 94 3.94 -20.65 -2.31
C TYR A 94 3.75 -19.43 -3.21
N PRO A 95 2.98 -19.57 -4.31
CA PRO A 95 2.66 -18.43 -5.17
C PRO A 95 1.89 -17.37 -4.41
N GLU A 96 2.37 -16.13 -4.43
CA GLU A 96 1.73 -14.98 -3.81
C GLU A 96 2.08 -13.72 -4.61
N LEU A 97 1.08 -13.03 -5.13
CA LEU A 97 1.26 -11.76 -5.82
C LEU A 97 1.21 -10.58 -4.84
N ILE A 98 2.00 -9.56 -5.15
CA ILE A 98 1.99 -8.27 -4.46
C ILE A 98 2.04 -7.13 -5.46
#